data_8b276b94fe123585eeb0c99167aae380
#
_entry.id   8b276b94fe123585eeb0c99167aae380
#
_cell.length_a   1.000
_cell.length_b   1.000
_cell.length_c   1.000
_cell.angle_alpha   90.00
_cell.angle_beta   90.00
_cell.angle_gamma   90.00
#
_symmetry.space_group_name_H-M   'P 1'
#
loop_
_entity.id
_entity.type
_entity.pdbx_description
1 polymer ?
#
loop_
_entity_poly.entity_id
_entity_poly.type
_entity_poly.pdbx_seq_one_letter_code
_entity_poly.pdbx_strand_id
1 'polypeptide(L)'
;MVIFDVLGDVVCGGFAAPLQHADRALIVTANDFDSIFAMNRIVQAIGAKSKNYNVRLGGVIANRSDATDQIDKFNAATGLKTMAHFPMLDEIRRSRLTKSTLFELEATPAVKAVQDEYMRLAASLWLGSDPLPAVPMKDRDIFDLLGFD
;
A
#
# COMPACT_ATOMS: atom_id res chain seq x y z
N MET A 1 3.16 18.79 1.98
CA MET A 1 2.55 17.50 1.56
C MET A 1 1.24 17.33 2.30
N VAL A 2 0.19 16.87 1.63
CA VAL A 2 -1.11 16.51 2.23
C VAL A 2 -1.32 15.04 2.01
N ILE A 3 -1.75 14.31 3.04
CA ILE A 3 -2.03 12.87 2.98
C ILE A 3 -3.53 12.69 3.20
N PHE A 4 -4.18 11.99 2.27
CA PHE A 4 -5.56 11.55 2.40
C PHE A 4 -5.56 10.07 2.84
N ASP A 5 -6.09 9.79 4.01
CA ASP A 5 -6.36 8.42 4.45
C ASP A 5 -7.68 7.96 3.82
N VAL A 6 -7.60 7.00 2.92
CA VAL A 6 -8.71 6.59 2.05
C VAL A 6 -9.03 5.11 2.29
N LEU A 7 -10.31 4.82 2.46
CA LEU A 7 -10.80 3.44 2.57
C LEU A 7 -10.52 2.66 1.28
N GLY A 8 -10.17 1.38 1.41
CA GLY A 8 -9.92 0.47 0.29
C GLY A 8 -11.17 0.06 -0.50
N ASP A 9 -12.36 0.49 -0.09
CA ASP A 9 -13.59 0.22 -0.81
C ASP A 9 -13.74 1.19 -2.00
N VAL A 10 -13.42 0.69 -3.19
CA VAL A 10 -13.42 1.45 -4.45
C VAL A 10 -14.81 1.86 -4.93
N VAL A 11 -15.87 1.31 -4.34
CA VAL A 11 -17.27 1.56 -4.74
C VAL A 11 -17.82 2.82 -4.07
N CYS A 12 -17.28 3.20 -2.91
CA CYS A 12 -17.81 4.34 -2.16
C CYS A 12 -17.28 5.70 -2.67
N GLY A 13 -18.08 6.75 -2.48
CA GLY A 13 -17.70 8.13 -2.80
C GLY A 13 -16.46 8.62 -2.02
N GLY A 14 -16.23 8.07 -0.83
CA GLY A 14 -15.05 8.35 0.00
C GLY A 14 -13.73 7.94 -0.64
N PHE A 15 -13.73 6.92 -1.52
CA PHE A 15 -12.57 6.56 -2.33
C PHE A 15 -12.35 7.55 -3.48
N ALA A 16 -13.42 7.95 -4.15
CA ALA A 16 -13.30 8.72 -5.40
C ALA A 16 -12.92 10.20 -5.19
N ALA A 17 -13.43 10.82 -4.13
CA ALA A 17 -13.26 12.26 -3.92
C ALA A 17 -11.79 12.68 -3.66
N PRO A 18 -11.01 12.02 -2.79
CA PRO A 18 -9.60 12.36 -2.59
C PRO A 18 -8.74 12.21 -3.84
N LEU A 19 -9.05 11.23 -4.70
CA LEU A 19 -8.28 10.98 -5.93
C LEU A 19 -8.35 12.12 -6.94
N GLN A 20 -9.36 12.99 -6.85
CA GLN A 20 -9.46 14.19 -7.71
C GLN A 20 -8.39 15.24 -7.39
N HIS A 21 -7.87 15.20 -6.18
CA HIS A 21 -6.92 16.19 -5.65
C HIS A 21 -5.52 15.59 -5.39
N ALA A 22 -5.37 14.29 -5.58
CA ALA A 22 -4.12 13.59 -5.31
C ALA A 22 -3.20 13.57 -6.54
N ASP A 23 -1.90 13.70 -6.31
CA ASP A 23 -0.87 13.48 -7.34
C ASP A 23 -0.42 12.03 -7.36
N ARG A 24 -0.37 11.39 -6.19
CA ARG A 24 0.08 10.00 -6.03
C ARG A 24 -0.89 9.22 -5.15
N ALA A 25 -1.13 7.99 -5.53
CA ALA A 25 -1.84 7.00 -4.72
C ALA A 25 -0.88 5.89 -4.30
N LEU A 26 -0.81 5.64 -3.01
CA LEU A 26 -0.10 4.50 -2.44
C LEU A 26 -1.13 3.45 -2.04
N ILE A 27 -0.86 2.20 -2.35
CA ILE A 27 -1.73 1.09 -1.97
C ILE A 27 -1.12 0.40 -0.75
N VAL A 28 -1.88 0.35 0.34
CA VAL A 28 -1.51 -0.39 1.54
C VAL A 28 -2.21 -1.74 1.49
N THR A 29 -1.45 -2.82 1.54
CA THR A 29 -1.98 -4.19 1.40
C THR A 29 -1.27 -5.15 2.35
N ALA A 30 -1.88 -6.31 2.60
CA ALA A 30 -1.24 -7.44 3.28
C ALA A 30 -0.88 -8.54 2.27
N ASN A 31 -0.01 -9.48 2.69
CA ASN A 31 0.49 -10.56 1.84
C ASN A 31 -0.44 -11.77 1.88
N ASP A 32 -1.71 -11.56 1.53
CA ASP A 32 -2.73 -12.61 1.43
C ASP A 32 -3.57 -12.41 0.16
N PHE A 33 -4.27 -13.45 -0.26
CA PHE A 33 -5.05 -13.46 -1.49
C PHE A 33 -6.09 -12.35 -1.53
N ASP A 34 -6.91 -12.21 -0.49
CA ASP A 34 -8.02 -11.25 -0.48
C ASP A 34 -7.52 -9.81 -0.57
N SER A 35 -6.43 -9.51 0.15
CA SER A 35 -5.79 -8.20 0.13
C SER A 35 -5.19 -7.87 -1.25
N ILE A 36 -4.59 -8.84 -1.94
CA ILE A 36 -4.03 -8.65 -3.28
C ILE A 36 -5.14 -8.54 -4.31
N PHE A 37 -6.21 -9.32 -4.18
CA PHE A 37 -7.38 -9.20 -5.04
C PHE A 37 -8.02 -7.81 -4.90
N ALA A 38 -8.17 -7.30 -3.68
CA ALA A 38 -8.63 -5.93 -3.42
C ALA A 38 -7.64 -4.88 -4.00
N MET A 39 -6.34 -5.10 -3.86
CA MET A 39 -5.30 -4.24 -4.46
C MET A 39 -5.48 -4.12 -5.98
N ASN A 40 -5.78 -5.21 -6.69
CA ASN A 40 -6.05 -5.18 -8.13
C ASN A 40 -7.26 -4.29 -8.47
N ARG A 41 -8.31 -4.32 -7.67
CA ARG A 41 -9.48 -3.43 -7.83
C ARG A 41 -9.10 -1.96 -7.68
N ILE A 42 -8.21 -1.65 -6.74
CA ILE A 42 -7.68 -0.29 -6.56
C ILE A 42 -6.86 0.12 -7.79
N VAL A 43 -6.00 -0.76 -8.31
CA VAL A 43 -5.22 -0.50 -9.53
C VAL A 43 -6.14 -0.19 -10.72
N GLN A 44 -7.22 -0.97 -10.91
CA GLN A 44 -8.23 -0.72 -11.94
C GLN A 44 -8.89 0.65 -11.77
N ALA A 45 -9.30 0.97 -10.55
CA ALA A 45 -9.99 2.22 -10.25
C ALA A 45 -9.08 3.45 -10.47
N ILE A 46 -7.82 3.39 -10.04
CA ILE A 46 -6.84 4.47 -10.27
C ILE A 46 -6.53 4.60 -11.76
N GLY A 47 -6.36 3.49 -12.49
CA GLY A 47 -6.19 3.50 -13.94
C GLY A 47 -7.34 4.16 -14.69
N ALA A 48 -8.58 3.94 -14.26
CA ALA A 48 -9.74 4.61 -14.81
C ALA A 48 -9.76 6.12 -14.48
N LYS A 49 -9.45 6.49 -13.23
CA LYS A 49 -9.43 7.89 -12.76
C LYS A 49 -8.29 8.70 -13.36
N SER A 50 -7.14 8.09 -13.61
CA SER A 50 -5.96 8.76 -14.20
C SER A 50 -6.19 9.32 -15.61
N LYS A 51 -7.30 8.92 -16.27
CA LYS A 51 -7.70 9.49 -17.55
C LYS A 51 -8.24 10.92 -17.42
N ASN A 52 -8.80 11.27 -16.27
CA ASN A 52 -9.46 12.56 -16.04
C ASN A 52 -8.79 13.38 -14.92
N TYR A 53 -7.93 12.78 -14.12
CA TYR A 53 -7.28 13.41 -12.96
C TYR A 53 -5.75 13.15 -12.99
N ASN A 54 -5.02 13.98 -12.25
CA ASN A 54 -3.56 13.88 -12.18
C ASN A 54 -3.06 12.69 -11.38
N VAL A 55 -3.93 11.98 -10.65
CA VAL A 55 -3.54 10.86 -9.80
C VAL A 55 -2.86 9.75 -10.58
N ARG A 56 -1.71 9.30 -10.07
CA ARG A 56 -0.95 8.14 -10.57
C ARG A 56 -0.58 7.23 -9.41
N LEU A 57 -0.36 5.95 -9.69
CA LEU A 57 0.21 5.04 -8.69
C LEU A 57 1.64 5.46 -8.34
N GLY A 58 1.94 5.50 -7.06
CA GLY A 58 3.26 5.81 -6.52
C GLY A 58 3.98 4.60 -5.95
N GLY A 59 3.23 3.54 -5.62
CA GLY A 59 3.81 2.29 -5.08
C GLY A 59 2.88 1.54 -4.13
N VAL A 60 3.41 0.44 -3.61
CA VAL A 60 2.74 -0.46 -2.68
C VAL A 60 3.45 -0.44 -1.33
N ILE A 61 2.70 -0.45 -0.26
CA ILE A 61 3.18 -0.63 1.11
C ILE A 61 2.67 -1.98 1.59
N ALA A 62 3.59 -2.93 1.80
CA ALA A 62 3.29 -4.20 2.44
C ALA A 62 3.13 -3.97 3.94
N ASN A 63 1.94 -4.20 4.49
CA ASN A 63 1.64 -3.92 5.88
C ASN A 63 1.10 -5.17 6.59
N ARG A 64 1.47 -5.35 7.85
CA ARG A 64 1.06 -6.49 8.67
C ARG A 64 1.40 -7.84 8.02
N SER A 65 2.55 -7.92 7.39
CA SER A 65 2.98 -9.08 6.62
C SER A 65 4.38 -9.49 7.04
N ASP A 66 4.57 -10.75 7.43
CA ASP A 66 5.89 -11.28 7.77
C ASP A 66 6.68 -11.69 6.51
N ALA A 67 5.98 -11.88 5.39
CA ALA A 67 6.54 -12.14 4.07
C ALA A 67 5.89 -11.22 3.02
N THR A 68 6.47 -11.14 1.83
CA THR A 68 5.99 -10.30 0.71
C THR A 68 5.87 -11.04 -0.62
N ASP A 69 6.06 -12.36 -0.61
CA ASP A 69 6.18 -13.18 -1.82
C ASP A 69 4.98 -13.07 -2.78
N GLN A 70 3.75 -13.02 -2.26
CA GLN A 70 2.56 -12.86 -3.08
C GLN A 70 2.43 -11.42 -3.61
N ILE A 71 2.74 -10.42 -2.78
CA ILE A 71 2.80 -9.02 -3.20
C ILE A 71 3.85 -8.85 -4.31
N ASP A 72 5.01 -9.46 -4.15
CA ASP A 72 6.11 -9.35 -5.12
C ASP A 72 5.77 -9.99 -6.46
N LYS A 73 5.08 -11.15 -6.45
CA LYS A 73 4.55 -11.78 -7.68
C LYS A 73 3.57 -10.83 -8.40
N PHE A 74 2.62 -10.27 -7.66
CA PHE A 74 1.65 -9.34 -8.23
C PHE A 74 2.32 -8.06 -8.76
N ASN A 75 3.26 -7.48 -8.01
CA ASN A 75 4.02 -6.30 -8.42
C ASN A 75 4.81 -6.56 -9.71
N ALA A 76 5.47 -7.71 -9.81
CA ALA A 76 6.20 -8.08 -11.02
C ALA A 76 5.28 -8.19 -12.25
N ALA A 77 4.07 -8.73 -12.08
CA ALA A 77 3.09 -8.88 -13.16
C ALA A 77 2.45 -7.55 -13.60
N THR A 78 2.35 -6.57 -12.70
CA THR A 78 1.62 -5.30 -12.92
C THR A 78 2.53 -4.09 -13.11
N GLY A 79 3.85 -4.23 -12.92
CA GLY A 79 4.82 -3.14 -12.97
C GLY A 79 4.82 -2.25 -11.73
N LEU A 80 4.20 -2.69 -10.64
CA LEU A 80 4.23 -2.02 -9.35
C LEU A 80 5.53 -2.30 -8.59
N LYS A 81 5.77 -1.54 -7.52
CA LYS A 81 6.95 -1.70 -6.65
C LYS A 81 6.54 -1.54 -5.19
N THR A 82 7.10 -2.38 -4.34
CA THR A 82 7.00 -2.22 -2.88
C THR A 82 7.91 -1.08 -2.45
N MET A 83 7.34 -0.07 -1.80
CA MET A 83 8.06 1.09 -1.27
C MET A 83 8.50 0.88 0.17
N ALA A 84 7.69 0.19 0.96
CA ALA A 84 7.99 -0.12 2.35
C ALA A 84 7.33 -1.44 2.75
N HIS A 85 7.94 -2.11 3.74
CA HIS A 85 7.44 -3.34 4.32
C HIS A 85 7.38 -3.21 5.84
N PHE A 86 6.19 -3.39 6.40
CA PHE A 86 5.92 -3.37 7.83
C PHE A 86 5.43 -4.74 8.28
N PRO A 87 6.23 -5.48 9.07
CA PRO A 87 5.84 -6.79 9.57
C PRO A 87 4.71 -6.69 10.60
N MET A 88 4.16 -7.85 10.97
CA MET A 88 3.25 -7.96 12.10
C MET A 88 4.04 -7.76 13.39
N LEU A 89 3.85 -6.63 14.08
CA LEU A 89 4.56 -6.30 15.31
C LEU A 89 3.56 -6.03 16.45
N ASP A 90 3.65 -6.83 17.50
CA ASP A 90 2.74 -6.73 18.65
C ASP A 90 2.85 -5.39 19.37
N GLU A 91 4.04 -4.78 19.39
CA GLU A 91 4.28 -3.46 19.96
C GLU A 91 3.42 -2.38 19.28
N ILE A 92 3.25 -2.45 17.96
CA ILE A 92 2.36 -1.53 17.22
C ILE A 92 0.91 -1.73 17.66
N ARG A 93 0.48 -2.98 17.90
CA ARG A 93 -0.86 -3.26 18.40
C ARG A 93 -1.05 -2.72 19.82
N ARG A 94 -0.05 -2.92 20.68
CA ARG A 94 -0.07 -2.44 22.09
C ARG A 94 -0.06 -0.92 22.18
N SER A 95 0.66 -0.22 21.30
CA SER A 95 0.71 1.25 21.32
C SER A 95 -0.67 1.90 21.19
N ARG A 96 -1.58 1.25 20.43
CA ARG A 96 -2.97 1.72 20.30
C ARG A 96 -3.73 1.65 21.64
N LEU A 97 -3.46 0.63 22.46
CA LEU A 97 -4.08 0.47 23.78
C LEU A 97 -3.58 1.53 24.76
N THR A 98 -2.32 1.90 24.66
CA THR A 98 -1.69 2.94 25.50
C THR A 98 -1.85 4.35 24.93
N LYS A 99 -2.50 4.49 23.75
CA LYS A 99 -2.68 5.76 23.02
C LYS A 99 -1.36 6.47 22.72
N SER A 100 -0.31 5.69 22.48
CA SER A 100 1.01 6.17 22.08
C SER A 100 1.27 5.92 20.61
N THR A 101 2.16 6.70 20.03
CA THR A 101 2.64 6.48 18.67
C THR A 101 3.75 5.44 18.66
N LEU A 102 4.08 4.90 17.49
CA LEU A 102 5.23 4.02 17.31
C LEU A 102 6.55 4.66 17.79
N PHE A 103 6.68 5.97 17.65
CA PHE A 103 7.90 6.72 18.00
C PHE A 103 8.04 7.01 19.50
N GLU A 104 6.99 6.76 20.28
CA GLU A 104 7.00 6.86 21.75
C GLU A 104 7.21 5.52 22.44
N LEU A 105 7.28 4.42 21.65
CA LEU A 105 7.54 3.09 22.20
C LEU A 105 9.01 2.91 22.56
N GLU A 106 9.27 2.00 23.51
CA GLU A 106 10.62 1.55 23.83
C GLU A 106 11.33 1.03 22.57
N ALA A 107 12.53 1.52 22.32
CA ALA A 107 13.31 1.22 21.12
C ALA A 107 13.95 -0.18 21.17
N THR A 108 13.15 -1.24 21.14
CA THR A 108 13.67 -2.59 20.86
C THR A 108 14.22 -2.65 19.42
N PRO A 109 15.08 -3.61 19.09
CA PRO A 109 15.60 -3.75 17.72
C PRO A 109 14.49 -3.84 16.66
N ALA A 110 13.39 -4.55 16.96
CA ALA A 110 12.24 -4.68 16.05
C ALA A 110 11.49 -3.34 15.87
N VAL A 111 11.20 -2.65 16.98
CA VAL A 111 10.56 -1.31 16.96
C VAL A 111 11.43 -0.33 16.19
N LYS A 112 12.74 -0.33 16.46
CA LYS A 112 13.69 0.57 15.77
C LYS A 112 13.72 0.32 14.26
N ALA A 113 13.74 -0.93 13.82
CA ALA A 113 13.72 -1.27 12.40
C ALA A 113 12.46 -0.71 11.70
N VAL A 114 11.29 -0.81 12.35
CA VAL A 114 10.04 -0.28 11.83
C VAL A 114 10.03 1.26 11.84
N GLN A 115 10.56 1.90 12.88
CA GLN A 115 10.72 3.35 12.92
C GLN A 115 11.60 3.84 11.76
N ASP A 116 12.73 3.19 11.52
CA ASP A 116 13.65 3.56 10.44
C ASP A 116 13.01 3.37 9.06
N GLU A 117 12.21 2.31 8.88
CA GLU A 117 11.45 2.08 7.65
C GLU A 117 10.39 3.17 7.41
N TYR A 118 9.67 3.62 8.45
CA TYR A 118 8.75 4.76 8.34
C TYR A 118 9.48 6.04 7.96
N MET A 119 10.63 6.31 8.57
CA MET A 119 11.42 7.51 8.25
C MET A 119 11.94 7.47 6.81
N ARG A 120 12.39 6.29 6.35
CA ARG A 120 12.82 6.08 4.97
C ARG A 120 11.66 6.30 3.98
N LEU A 121 10.49 5.74 4.27
CA LEU A 121 9.28 5.95 3.46
C LEU A 121 8.90 7.42 3.41
N ALA A 122 8.85 8.09 4.55
CA ALA A 122 8.51 9.52 4.63
C ALA A 122 9.48 10.40 3.81
N ALA A 123 10.78 10.13 3.90
CA ALA A 123 11.78 10.82 3.10
C ALA A 123 11.59 10.58 1.60
N SER A 124 11.33 9.34 1.19
CA SER A 124 11.04 8.98 -0.20
C SER A 124 9.81 9.72 -0.75
N LEU A 125 8.75 9.79 0.05
CA LEU A 125 7.52 10.49 -0.35
C LEU A 125 7.72 12.01 -0.40
N TRP A 126 8.55 12.56 0.47
CA TRP A 126 8.86 14.00 0.47
C TRP A 126 9.66 14.41 -0.77
N LEU A 127 10.62 13.60 -1.19
CA LEU A 127 11.42 13.82 -2.39
C LEU A 127 10.62 13.60 -3.68
N GLY A 128 9.47 12.96 -3.59
CA GLY A 128 8.63 12.58 -4.71
C GLY A 128 9.01 11.22 -5.29
N SER A 129 8.03 10.53 -5.83
CA SER A 129 8.18 9.24 -6.50
C SER A 129 7.76 9.34 -7.96
N ASP A 130 8.44 8.60 -8.83
CA ASP A 130 7.99 8.47 -10.21
C ASP A 130 6.64 7.77 -10.29
N PRO A 131 5.78 8.18 -11.23
CA PRO A 131 4.51 7.49 -11.45
C PRO A 131 4.74 6.08 -11.98
N LEU A 132 4.01 5.13 -11.42
CA LEU A 132 4.02 3.74 -11.88
C LEU A 132 2.85 3.47 -12.83
N PRO A 133 2.98 2.47 -13.71
CA PRO A 133 1.88 2.07 -14.59
C PRO A 133 0.72 1.53 -13.76
N ALA A 134 -0.51 1.77 -14.22
CA ALA A 134 -1.71 1.18 -13.66
C ALA A 134 -2.19 0.04 -14.59
N VAL A 135 -1.54 -1.10 -14.52
CA VAL A 135 -1.83 -2.27 -15.37
C VAL A 135 -2.49 -3.36 -14.53
N PRO A 136 -3.83 -3.34 -14.39
CA PRO A 136 -4.52 -4.35 -13.62
C PRO A 136 -4.53 -5.71 -14.33
N MET A 137 -4.60 -6.77 -13.53
CA MET A 137 -4.79 -8.13 -14.02
C MET A 137 -6.28 -8.46 -14.18
N LYS A 138 -6.59 -9.47 -15.01
CA LYS A 138 -7.92 -10.10 -14.99
C LYS A 138 -8.03 -10.96 -13.73
N ASP A 139 -9.24 -11.08 -13.21
CA ASP A 139 -9.47 -11.83 -11.96
C ASP A 139 -8.95 -13.27 -12.03
N ARG A 140 -9.18 -13.97 -13.14
CA ARG A 140 -8.69 -15.34 -13.34
C ARG A 140 -7.17 -15.43 -13.28
N ASP A 141 -6.48 -14.47 -13.89
CA ASP A 141 -5.02 -14.47 -13.95
C ASP A 141 -4.39 -14.27 -12.54
N ILE A 142 -5.13 -13.67 -11.60
CA ILE A 142 -4.70 -13.55 -10.20
C ILE A 142 -4.76 -14.89 -9.48
N PHE A 143 -5.82 -15.68 -9.71
CA PHE A 143 -5.93 -17.02 -9.13
C PHE A 143 -4.76 -17.89 -9.59
N ASP A 144 -4.51 -17.92 -10.90
CA ASP A 144 -3.39 -18.66 -11.48
C ASP A 144 -2.02 -18.18 -10.92
N LEU A 145 -1.81 -16.86 -10.81
CA LEU A 145 -0.57 -16.26 -10.31
C LEU A 145 -0.28 -16.62 -8.86
N LEU A 146 -1.29 -16.68 -8.02
CA LEU A 146 -1.16 -16.91 -6.58
C LEU A 146 -1.32 -18.38 -6.18
N GLY A 147 -1.59 -19.29 -7.15
CA GLY A 147 -1.67 -20.73 -6.93
C GLY A 147 -2.98 -21.19 -6.31
N PHE A 148 -4.09 -20.56 -6.65
CA PHE A 148 -5.46 -20.93 -6.24
C PHE A 148 -6.24 -21.51 -7.43
N ASP A 149 -5.67 -22.47 -8.16
CA ASP A 149 -6.30 -23.21 -9.27
C ASP A 149 -7.38 -24.18 -8.77
#